data_497130f6ae0cce2ff0961fca27e3cf55
#
_entry.id   497130f6ae0cce2ff0961fca27e3cf55
#
_cell.length_a   1.000
_cell.length_b   1.000
_cell.length_c   1.000
_cell.angle_alpha   90.00
_cell.angle_beta   90.00
_cell.angle_gamma   90.00
#
_symmetry.space_group_name_H-M   'P 1'
#
loop_
_entity.id
_entity.type
_entity.pdbx_description
1 polymer ?
#
loop_
_entity_poly.entity_id
_entity_poly.type
_entity_poly.pdbx_seq_one_letter_code
_entity_poly.pdbx_strand_id
1 'polypeptide(L)'
;VRAWLAKVGLSEADLECGTHPPRLQASIESLARADQLPTPAFNNCSGKHSGFLTTAVTYGEPTRGYIKYDHPVQKRLRSIMTDLCGTDADAFPHGTDGCGIPTLATPLRRLAQAMAAMADPSRLSSRHAEAAARIRTAINAEPFMVAGSGRFCTRINGISPGVIQVKTGAEGVFCGMLPTLGLGIAIKM
;
A
#
# COMPACT_ATOMS: atom_id res chain seq x y z
N VAL A 1 -2.08 8.52 -10.13
CA VAL A 1 -0.68 8.76 -9.76
C VAL A 1 -0.28 10.17 -10.16
N ARG A 2 -0.22 10.52 -11.47
CA ARG A 2 0.25 11.84 -11.94
C ARG A 2 -0.48 13.02 -11.29
N ALA A 3 -1.83 12.99 -11.28
CA ALA A 3 -2.63 14.02 -10.64
C ALA A 3 -2.42 14.10 -9.11
N TRP A 4 -2.09 12.99 -8.46
CA TRP A 4 -1.73 12.98 -7.05
C TRP A 4 -0.37 13.66 -6.80
N LEU A 5 0.66 13.25 -7.54
CA LEU A 5 2.01 13.83 -7.42
C LEU A 5 1.99 15.34 -7.67
N ALA A 6 1.26 15.81 -8.69
CA ALA A 6 1.12 17.23 -8.98
C ALA A 6 0.56 18.03 -7.80
N LYS A 7 -0.35 17.46 -6.99
CA LYS A 7 -0.89 18.14 -5.79
C LYS A 7 0.14 18.42 -4.70
N VAL A 8 1.26 17.68 -4.70
CA VAL A 8 2.35 17.86 -3.74
C VAL A 8 3.61 18.45 -4.39
N GLY A 9 3.47 19.03 -5.59
CA GLY A 9 4.56 19.70 -6.30
C GLY A 9 5.59 18.74 -6.91
N LEU A 10 5.23 17.47 -7.12
CA LEU A 10 6.09 16.44 -7.68
C LEU A 10 5.55 15.92 -9.02
N SER A 11 6.36 15.13 -9.69
CA SER A 11 6.06 14.53 -10.98
C SER A 11 6.36 13.03 -10.99
N GLU A 12 6.07 12.39 -12.11
CA GLU A 12 6.41 10.99 -12.34
C GLU A 12 7.92 10.71 -12.31
N ALA A 13 8.76 11.71 -12.66
CA ALA A 13 10.21 11.62 -12.61
C ALA A 13 10.77 11.45 -11.17
N ASP A 14 9.95 11.72 -10.15
CA ASP A 14 10.32 11.54 -8.75
C ASP A 14 10.08 10.13 -8.23
N LEU A 15 9.38 9.28 -9.01
CA LEU A 15 9.13 7.88 -8.65
C LEU A 15 10.39 7.04 -8.81
N GLU A 16 10.78 6.33 -7.76
CA GLU A 16 11.94 5.40 -7.74
C GLU A 16 11.52 3.92 -7.80
N CYS A 17 10.27 3.62 -8.18
CA CYS A 17 9.76 2.24 -8.24
C CYS A 17 10.18 1.44 -9.49
N GLY A 18 10.87 2.06 -10.42
CA GLY A 18 11.09 1.46 -11.73
C GLY A 18 9.80 1.35 -12.55
N THR A 19 9.88 0.75 -13.70
CA THR A 19 8.76 0.59 -14.64
C THR A 19 8.53 -0.88 -14.98
N HIS A 20 7.28 -1.22 -15.30
CA HIS A 20 6.93 -2.49 -15.93
C HIS A 20 5.67 -2.33 -16.79
N PRO A 21 5.41 -3.23 -17.75
CA PRO A 21 4.19 -3.19 -18.55
C PRO A 21 2.94 -3.29 -17.67
N PRO A 22 1.84 -2.63 -18.04
CA PRO A 22 0.57 -2.84 -17.37
C PRO A 22 0.11 -4.30 -17.52
N ARG A 23 -0.69 -4.80 -16.57
CA ARG A 23 -1.16 -6.19 -16.61
C ARG A 23 -2.46 -6.36 -17.42
N LEU A 24 -3.23 -5.28 -17.60
CA LEU A 24 -4.47 -5.30 -18.37
C LEU A 24 -4.13 -5.26 -19.86
N GLN A 25 -4.58 -6.26 -20.60
CA GLN A 25 -4.32 -6.41 -22.04
C GLN A 25 -4.70 -5.14 -22.82
N ALA A 26 -5.88 -4.57 -22.56
CA ALA A 26 -6.33 -3.34 -23.18
C ALA A 26 -5.37 -2.14 -22.97
N SER A 27 -4.71 -2.09 -21.79
CA SER A 27 -3.71 -1.04 -21.51
C SER A 27 -2.41 -1.28 -22.28
N ILE A 28 -1.99 -2.56 -22.43
CA ILE A 28 -0.83 -2.92 -23.26
C ILE A 28 -1.07 -2.50 -24.71
N GLU A 29 -2.22 -2.87 -25.25
CA GLU A 29 -2.61 -2.53 -26.62
C GLU A 29 -2.74 -1.03 -26.85
N SER A 30 -3.25 -0.29 -25.85
CA SER A 30 -3.34 1.18 -25.92
C SER A 30 -1.96 1.83 -26.02
N LEU A 31 -1.00 1.36 -25.21
CA LEU A 31 0.39 1.85 -25.29
C LEU A 31 1.02 1.52 -26.65
N ALA A 32 0.82 0.30 -27.14
CA ALA A 32 1.35 -0.14 -28.43
C ALA A 32 0.79 0.69 -29.61
N ARG A 33 -0.54 0.96 -29.60
CA ARG A 33 -1.17 1.82 -30.64
C ARG A 33 -0.67 3.27 -30.60
N ALA A 34 -0.28 3.74 -29.41
CA ALA A 34 0.26 5.09 -29.21
C ALA A 34 1.78 5.18 -29.41
N ASP A 35 2.44 4.08 -29.76
CA ASP A 35 3.91 3.95 -29.79
C ASP A 35 4.58 4.48 -28.50
N GLN A 36 4.00 4.14 -27.36
CA GLN A 36 4.46 4.57 -26.05
C GLN A 36 5.00 3.41 -25.22
N LEU A 37 6.11 3.64 -24.54
CA LEU A 37 6.66 2.72 -23.54
C LEU A 37 6.00 2.94 -22.18
N PRO A 38 5.90 1.88 -21.36
CA PRO A 38 5.46 2.03 -19.97
C PRO A 38 6.42 2.94 -19.19
N THR A 39 5.86 3.74 -18.32
CA THR A 39 6.59 4.66 -17.44
C THR A 39 6.44 4.23 -15.97
N PRO A 40 7.15 4.82 -14.99
CA PRO A 40 7.00 4.48 -13.58
C PRO A 40 5.55 4.56 -13.04
N ALA A 41 4.69 5.41 -13.64
CA ALA A 41 3.27 5.46 -13.27
C ALA A 41 2.52 4.15 -13.56
N PHE A 42 3.00 3.31 -14.47
CA PHE A 42 2.42 1.98 -14.76
C PHE A 42 2.89 0.90 -13.77
N ASN A 43 3.91 1.18 -12.94
CA ASN A 43 4.28 0.24 -11.89
C ASN A 43 3.10 0.02 -10.94
N ASN A 44 2.81 -1.25 -10.61
CA ASN A 44 1.72 -1.60 -9.69
C ASN A 44 1.90 -1.03 -8.27
N CYS A 45 3.11 -0.61 -7.92
CA CYS A 45 3.44 0.05 -6.65
C CYS A 45 3.45 1.58 -6.74
N SER A 46 3.20 2.19 -7.91
CA SER A 46 3.30 3.64 -8.13
C SER A 46 2.43 4.46 -7.14
N GLY A 47 1.24 3.95 -6.78
CA GLY A 47 0.39 4.57 -5.75
C GLY A 47 1.03 4.54 -4.37
N LYS A 48 1.66 3.43 -3.98
CA LYS A 48 2.41 3.31 -2.72
C LYS A 48 3.59 4.30 -2.69
N HIS A 49 4.35 4.39 -3.78
CA HIS A 49 5.46 5.32 -3.92
C HIS A 49 4.99 6.79 -3.89
N SER A 50 3.86 7.12 -4.49
CA SER A 50 3.23 8.44 -4.36
C SER A 50 2.90 8.77 -2.90
N GLY A 51 2.46 7.78 -2.12
CA GLY A 51 2.22 7.93 -0.69
C GLY A 51 3.51 8.22 0.10
N PHE A 52 4.61 7.53 -0.19
CA PHE A 52 5.91 7.81 0.43
C PHE A 52 6.40 9.22 0.10
N LEU A 53 6.32 9.62 -1.16
CA LEU A 53 6.69 10.96 -1.59
C LEU A 53 5.82 12.04 -0.94
N THR A 54 4.51 11.82 -0.86
CA THR A 54 3.60 12.73 -0.14
C THR A 54 3.99 12.85 1.33
N THR A 55 4.35 11.75 1.97
CA THR A 55 4.82 11.73 3.36
C THR A 55 6.12 12.54 3.49
N ALA A 56 7.09 12.31 2.61
CA ALA A 56 8.35 13.05 2.62
C ALA A 56 8.12 14.58 2.51
N VAL A 57 7.31 15.01 1.53
CA VAL A 57 6.97 16.42 1.35
C VAL A 57 6.28 16.99 2.59
N THR A 58 5.30 16.25 3.16
CA THR A 58 4.52 16.70 4.32
C THR A 58 5.40 16.93 5.55
N TYR A 59 6.48 16.15 5.71
CA TYR A 59 7.39 16.26 6.85
C TYR A 59 8.67 17.03 6.53
N GLY A 60 8.80 17.61 5.33
CA GLY A 60 10.01 18.32 4.91
C GLY A 60 11.24 17.41 4.80
N GLU A 61 11.01 16.13 4.53
CA GLU A 61 12.05 15.10 4.36
C GLU A 61 12.51 15.03 2.89
N PRO A 62 13.73 14.53 2.61
CA PRO A 62 14.19 14.38 1.23
C PRO A 62 13.24 13.53 0.40
N THR A 63 12.98 13.94 -0.86
CA THR A 63 12.17 13.17 -1.80
C THR A 63 13.00 12.20 -2.64
N ARG A 64 14.33 12.23 -2.54
CA ARG A 64 15.24 11.27 -3.18
C ARG A 64 15.72 10.22 -2.19
N GLY A 65 15.85 8.98 -2.65
CA GLY A 65 16.29 7.87 -1.82
C GLY A 65 15.25 7.41 -0.80
N TYR A 66 13.99 7.81 -0.94
CA TYR A 66 12.91 7.38 -0.03
C TYR A 66 12.68 5.86 -0.02
N ILE A 67 13.24 5.16 -0.99
CA ILE A 67 13.24 3.69 -1.06
C ILE A 67 14.33 3.06 -0.16
N LYS A 68 15.28 3.83 0.38
CA LYS A 68 16.37 3.28 1.20
C LYS A 68 15.88 2.97 2.62
N TYR A 69 16.37 1.86 3.18
CA TYR A 69 15.98 1.36 4.51
C TYR A 69 16.07 2.43 5.61
N ASP A 70 17.15 3.21 5.62
CA ASP A 70 17.40 4.23 6.65
C ASP A 70 16.73 5.58 6.39
N HIS A 71 15.99 5.71 5.28
CA HIS A 71 15.28 6.94 4.98
C HIS A 71 14.18 7.22 6.03
N PRO A 72 13.96 8.49 6.46
CA PRO A 72 12.96 8.84 7.47
C PRO A 72 11.55 8.28 7.18
N VAL A 73 11.10 8.31 5.93
CA VAL A 73 9.81 7.72 5.51
C VAL A 73 9.75 6.24 5.82
N GLN A 74 10.81 5.46 5.57
CA GLN A 74 10.85 4.02 5.84
C GLN A 74 10.95 3.71 7.34
N LYS A 75 11.69 4.52 8.11
CA LYS A 75 11.70 4.43 9.58
C LYS A 75 10.31 4.67 10.16
N ARG A 76 9.58 5.68 9.65
CA ARG A 76 8.21 5.96 10.04
C ARG A 76 7.26 4.79 9.72
N LEU A 77 7.40 4.18 8.54
CA LEU A 77 6.63 2.98 8.19
C LEU A 77 6.87 1.85 9.20
N ARG A 78 8.13 1.56 9.57
CA ARG A 78 8.45 0.52 10.53
C ARG A 78 7.90 0.82 11.92
N SER A 79 7.94 2.07 12.36
CA SER A 79 7.30 2.49 13.61
C SER A 79 5.78 2.22 13.61
N ILE A 80 5.09 2.54 12.51
CA ILE A 80 3.66 2.24 12.37
C ILE A 80 3.43 0.71 12.36
N MET A 81 4.29 -0.05 11.69
CA MET A 81 4.20 -1.51 11.70
C MET A 81 4.42 -2.09 13.10
N THR A 82 5.31 -1.50 13.91
CA THR A 82 5.50 -1.87 15.32
C THR A 82 4.19 -1.71 16.10
N ASP A 83 3.53 -0.57 15.95
CA ASP A 83 2.26 -0.30 16.64
C ASP A 83 1.14 -1.28 16.21
N LEU A 84 1.01 -1.51 14.90
CA LEU A 84 -0.01 -2.38 14.35
C LEU A 84 0.23 -3.86 14.65
N CYS A 85 1.48 -4.31 14.59
CA CYS A 85 1.86 -5.70 14.84
C CYS A 85 1.99 -6.03 16.34
N GLY A 86 2.04 -5.02 17.21
CA GLY A 86 2.24 -5.17 18.65
C GLY A 86 3.59 -5.81 18.99
N THR A 87 4.61 -5.56 18.16
CA THR A 87 5.99 -6.05 18.37
C THR A 87 6.94 -5.23 17.50
N ASP A 88 8.19 -5.12 17.92
CA ASP A 88 9.21 -4.32 17.21
C ASP A 88 9.40 -4.82 15.78
N ALA A 89 9.06 -3.96 14.82
CA ALA A 89 9.20 -4.25 13.39
C ALA A 89 10.65 -4.17 12.90
N ASP A 90 11.53 -3.48 13.60
CA ASP A 90 12.96 -3.44 13.28
C ASP A 90 13.66 -4.78 13.59
N ALA A 91 13.05 -5.63 14.42
CA ALA A 91 13.51 -6.99 14.66
C ALA A 91 13.14 -7.99 13.53
N PHE A 92 12.28 -7.60 12.58
CA PHE A 92 11.93 -8.50 11.48
C PHE A 92 13.04 -8.53 10.43
N PRO A 93 13.40 -9.72 9.90
CA PRO A 93 14.25 -9.80 8.73
C PRO A 93 13.64 -8.98 7.59
N HIS A 94 14.46 -8.36 6.77
CA HIS A 94 14.00 -7.57 5.64
C HIS A 94 14.77 -7.90 4.37
N GLY A 95 14.14 -7.63 3.25
CA GLY A 95 14.72 -7.71 1.91
C GLY A 95 14.31 -6.50 1.10
N THR A 96 14.55 -6.55 -0.20
CA THR A 96 14.14 -5.51 -1.15
C THR A 96 13.00 -6.03 -2.01
N ASP A 97 11.88 -5.33 -2.04
CA ASP A 97 10.75 -5.61 -2.94
C ASP A 97 11.11 -5.30 -4.40
N GLY A 98 10.41 -5.89 -5.34
CA GLY A 98 10.60 -5.66 -6.78
C GLY A 98 10.46 -4.19 -7.21
N CYS A 99 9.84 -3.34 -6.40
CA CYS A 99 9.76 -1.88 -6.61
C CYS A 99 10.87 -1.10 -5.88
N GLY A 100 11.86 -1.77 -5.28
CA GLY A 100 13.02 -1.16 -4.66
C GLY A 100 12.87 -0.77 -3.18
N ILE A 101 11.67 -0.85 -2.58
CA ILE A 101 11.50 -0.52 -1.17
C ILE A 101 11.93 -1.69 -0.25
N PRO A 102 12.27 -1.41 1.02
CA PRO A 102 12.40 -2.45 2.02
C PRO A 102 11.08 -3.20 2.22
N THR A 103 11.14 -4.51 2.33
CA THR A 103 9.99 -5.35 2.68
C THR A 103 10.34 -6.19 3.90
N LEU A 104 9.42 -6.25 4.87
CA LEU A 104 9.64 -6.92 6.15
C LEU A 104 9.10 -8.35 6.09
N ALA A 105 9.89 -9.32 6.54
CA ALA A 105 9.43 -10.69 6.75
C ALA A 105 8.59 -10.77 8.03
N THR A 106 7.39 -10.23 7.96
CA THR A 106 6.47 -10.15 9.08
C THR A 106 5.88 -11.53 9.38
N PRO A 107 5.95 -12.05 10.62
CA PRO A 107 5.28 -13.29 10.98
C PRO A 107 3.78 -13.22 10.66
N LEU A 108 3.24 -14.28 10.05
CA LEU A 108 1.88 -14.29 9.52
C LEU A 108 0.83 -13.92 10.57
N ARG A 109 1.02 -14.41 11.82
CA ARG A 109 0.17 -14.04 12.96
C ARG A 109 0.21 -12.53 13.25
N ARG A 110 1.38 -11.90 13.15
CA ARG A 110 1.53 -10.45 13.40
C ARG A 110 0.90 -9.63 12.28
N LEU A 111 0.99 -10.12 11.06
CA LEU A 111 0.29 -9.49 9.94
C LEU A 111 -1.24 -9.57 10.10
N ALA A 112 -1.77 -10.73 10.53
CA ALA A 112 -3.20 -10.85 10.85
C ALA A 112 -3.60 -9.93 12.02
N GLN A 113 -2.75 -9.80 13.05
CA GLN A 113 -2.97 -8.87 14.17
C GLN A 113 -3.00 -7.41 13.69
N ALA A 114 -2.10 -7.01 12.79
CA ALA A 114 -2.10 -5.67 12.21
C ALA A 114 -3.41 -5.40 11.44
N MET A 115 -3.91 -6.38 10.70
CA MET A 115 -5.20 -6.28 10.01
C MET A 115 -6.38 -6.20 11.00
N ALA A 116 -6.32 -6.92 12.12
CA ALA A 116 -7.33 -6.81 13.19
C ALA A 116 -7.30 -5.41 13.85
N ALA A 117 -6.11 -4.86 14.10
CA ALA A 117 -5.96 -3.50 14.62
C ALA A 117 -6.51 -2.44 13.66
N MET A 118 -6.39 -2.66 12.36
CA MET A 118 -7.02 -1.81 11.34
C MET A 118 -8.54 -2.00 11.27
N ALA A 119 -9.05 -3.21 11.56
CA ALA A 119 -10.48 -3.51 11.59
C ALA A 119 -11.17 -2.86 12.80
N ASP A 120 -10.58 -3.06 14.00
CA ASP A 120 -10.99 -2.42 15.26
C ASP A 120 -9.83 -1.61 15.84
N PRO A 121 -9.77 -0.29 15.55
CA PRO A 121 -8.67 0.55 15.98
C PRO A 121 -8.77 1.05 17.43
N SER A 122 -9.65 0.51 18.26
CA SER A 122 -9.91 0.96 19.63
C SER A 122 -8.67 0.95 20.53
N ARG A 123 -7.69 0.11 20.21
CA ARG A 123 -6.42 -0.03 20.95
C ARG A 123 -5.27 0.79 20.35
N LEU A 124 -5.48 1.44 19.24
CA LEU A 124 -4.48 2.31 18.63
C LEU A 124 -4.52 3.70 19.27
N SER A 125 -3.45 4.48 19.06
CA SER A 125 -3.50 5.91 19.39
C SER A 125 -4.63 6.59 18.61
N SER A 126 -5.19 7.67 19.15
CA SER A 126 -6.27 8.43 18.49
C SER A 126 -5.94 8.79 17.05
N ARG A 127 -4.69 9.20 16.78
CA ARG A 127 -4.20 9.52 15.44
C ARG A 127 -4.21 8.30 14.51
N HIS A 128 -3.75 7.15 14.96
CA HIS A 128 -3.74 5.93 14.15
C HIS A 128 -5.16 5.36 13.99
N ALA A 129 -6.01 5.49 14.99
CA ALA A 129 -7.42 5.09 14.91
C ALA A 129 -8.18 5.92 13.86
N GLU A 130 -8.00 7.23 13.85
CA GLU A 130 -8.58 8.11 12.82
C GLU A 130 -8.06 7.75 11.42
N ALA A 131 -6.75 7.53 11.27
CA ALA A 131 -6.16 7.15 10.00
C ALA A 131 -6.71 5.81 9.50
N ALA A 132 -6.84 4.80 10.36
CA ALA A 132 -7.45 3.51 10.03
C ALA A 132 -8.89 3.66 9.56
N ALA A 133 -9.71 4.47 10.25
CA ALA A 133 -11.09 4.75 9.87
C ALA A 133 -11.17 5.42 8.49
N ARG A 134 -10.33 6.42 8.23
CA ARG A 134 -10.27 7.11 6.93
C ARG A 134 -9.85 6.17 5.79
N ILE A 135 -8.87 5.29 6.02
CA ILE A 135 -8.43 4.30 5.02
C ILE A 135 -9.58 3.34 4.71
N ARG A 136 -10.29 2.82 5.71
CA ARG A 136 -11.43 1.94 5.49
C ARG A 136 -12.56 2.62 4.72
N THR A 137 -12.86 3.88 5.05
CA THR A 137 -13.85 4.68 4.31
C THR A 137 -13.42 4.86 2.85
N ALA A 138 -12.15 5.16 2.59
CA ALA A 138 -11.62 5.33 1.23
C ALA A 138 -11.68 4.01 0.42
N ILE A 139 -11.37 2.86 1.03
CA ILE A 139 -11.48 1.54 0.39
C ILE A 139 -12.93 1.24 -0.01
N ASN A 140 -13.90 1.57 0.85
CA ASN A 140 -15.32 1.37 0.56
C ASN A 140 -15.83 2.30 -0.56
N ALA A 141 -15.37 3.55 -0.57
CA ALA A 141 -15.78 4.54 -1.58
C ALA A 141 -15.16 4.24 -2.96
N GLU A 142 -13.91 3.77 -2.98
CA GLU A 142 -13.12 3.62 -4.21
C GLU A 142 -12.44 2.24 -4.30
N PRO A 143 -13.21 1.13 -4.31
CA PRO A 143 -12.65 -0.22 -4.32
C PRO A 143 -11.79 -0.51 -5.56
N PHE A 144 -12.07 0.15 -6.68
CA PHE A 144 -11.28 0.06 -7.90
C PHE A 144 -9.81 0.49 -7.66
N MET A 145 -9.59 1.51 -6.85
CA MET A 145 -8.26 2.03 -6.55
C MET A 145 -7.39 1.05 -5.73
N VAL A 146 -8.01 0.02 -5.14
CA VAL A 146 -7.27 -1.00 -4.36
C VAL A 146 -6.49 -1.96 -5.25
N ALA A 147 -7.05 -2.38 -6.39
CA ALA A 147 -6.42 -3.41 -7.21
C ALA A 147 -6.66 -3.29 -8.73
N GLY A 148 -7.56 -2.42 -9.18
CA GLY A 148 -7.85 -2.22 -10.61
C GLY A 148 -8.88 -3.19 -11.20
N SER A 149 -8.97 -3.19 -12.53
CA SER A 149 -10.01 -3.92 -13.29
C SER A 149 -9.91 -5.43 -13.13
N GLY A 150 -11.05 -6.10 -12.93
CA GLY A 150 -11.17 -7.55 -12.93
C GLY A 150 -10.51 -8.26 -11.74
N ARG A 151 -9.93 -7.53 -10.79
CA ARG A 151 -9.21 -8.12 -9.66
C ARG A 151 -10.17 -8.55 -8.54
N PHE A 152 -9.81 -9.64 -7.87
CA PHE A 152 -10.59 -10.18 -6.75
C PHE A 152 -10.80 -9.14 -5.63
N CYS A 153 -9.73 -8.42 -5.24
CA CYS A 153 -9.84 -7.40 -4.21
C CYS A 153 -10.83 -6.29 -4.58
N THR A 154 -10.81 -5.82 -5.83
CA THR A 154 -11.77 -4.82 -6.33
C THR A 154 -13.21 -5.32 -6.22
N ARG A 155 -13.45 -6.58 -6.62
CA ARG A 155 -14.78 -7.17 -6.57
C ARG A 155 -15.28 -7.33 -5.13
N ILE A 156 -14.48 -7.93 -4.26
CA ILE A 156 -14.88 -8.16 -2.85
C ILE A 156 -15.11 -6.85 -2.12
N ASN A 157 -14.19 -5.90 -2.23
CA ASN A 157 -14.36 -4.59 -1.59
C ASN A 157 -15.59 -3.82 -2.11
N GLY A 158 -15.97 -4.05 -3.38
CA GLY A 158 -17.14 -3.40 -3.99
C GLY A 158 -18.48 -4.03 -3.60
N ILE A 159 -18.54 -5.35 -3.40
CA ILE A 159 -19.81 -6.04 -3.07
C ILE A 159 -20.09 -6.15 -1.57
N SER A 160 -19.09 -5.88 -0.72
CA SER A 160 -19.18 -6.05 0.74
C SER A 160 -18.66 -4.82 1.51
N PRO A 161 -19.11 -3.59 1.17
CA PRO A 161 -18.59 -2.39 1.81
C PRO A 161 -18.85 -2.42 3.32
N GLY A 162 -17.81 -2.15 4.11
CA GLY A 162 -17.89 -2.16 5.56
C GLY A 162 -17.90 -3.53 6.24
N VAL A 163 -18.16 -4.61 5.51
CA VAL A 163 -18.19 -5.98 6.06
C VAL A 163 -16.82 -6.65 5.98
N ILE A 164 -16.23 -6.64 4.80
CA ILE A 164 -14.87 -7.17 4.57
C ILE A 164 -14.10 -6.27 3.64
N GLN A 165 -12.83 -6.07 3.93
CA GLN A 165 -11.90 -5.34 3.08
C GLN A 165 -10.64 -6.19 2.89
N VAL A 166 -10.23 -6.38 1.64
CA VAL A 166 -9.14 -7.29 1.30
C VAL A 166 -8.09 -6.65 0.41
N LYS A 167 -6.85 -7.11 0.55
CA LYS A 167 -5.72 -6.71 -0.27
C LYS A 167 -4.76 -7.87 -0.50
N THR A 168 -4.47 -8.13 -1.76
CA THR A 168 -3.38 -9.05 -2.14
C THR A 168 -2.02 -8.39 -1.97
N GLY A 169 -1.02 -9.17 -1.58
CA GLY A 169 0.40 -8.83 -1.63
C GLY A 169 1.12 -9.60 -2.73
N ALA A 170 2.44 -9.45 -2.80
CA ALA A 170 3.30 -10.27 -3.64
C ALA A 170 3.45 -11.69 -3.07
N GLU A 171 3.92 -12.62 -3.90
CA GLU A 171 4.30 -13.98 -3.49
C GLU A 171 3.23 -14.74 -2.69
N GLY A 172 1.98 -14.67 -3.13
CA GLY A 172 0.89 -15.41 -2.50
C GLY A 172 0.45 -14.89 -1.12
N VAL A 173 0.81 -13.67 -0.75
CA VAL A 173 0.29 -13.01 0.45
C VAL A 173 -1.09 -12.43 0.18
N PHE A 174 -2.02 -12.65 1.10
CA PHE A 174 -3.35 -12.08 1.06
C PHE A 174 -3.79 -11.65 2.46
N CYS A 175 -4.34 -10.45 2.58
CA CYS A 175 -4.78 -9.90 3.86
C CYS A 175 -6.24 -9.44 3.79
N GLY A 176 -6.93 -9.49 4.92
CA GLY A 176 -8.30 -9.01 5.06
C GLY A 176 -8.59 -8.43 6.44
N MET A 177 -9.53 -7.51 6.45
CA MET A 177 -10.14 -6.92 7.66
C MET A 177 -11.63 -7.23 7.66
N LEU A 178 -12.17 -7.60 8.82
CA LEU A 178 -13.60 -7.74 9.06
C LEU A 178 -14.01 -6.73 10.15
N PRO A 179 -14.31 -5.49 9.80
CA PRO A 179 -14.55 -4.41 10.77
C PRO A 179 -15.67 -4.70 11.76
N THR A 180 -16.75 -5.35 11.32
CA THR A 180 -17.90 -5.70 12.17
C THR A 180 -17.57 -6.74 13.24
N LEU A 181 -16.49 -7.49 13.07
CA LEU A 181 -16.05 -8.55 13.99
C LEU A 181 -14.74 -8.19 14.71
N GLY A 182 -14.08 -7.10 14.34
CA GLY A 182 -12.75 -6.74 14.85
C GLY A 182 -11.67 -7.77 14.47
N LEU A 183 -11.85 -8.50 13.36
CA LEU A 183 -10.94 -9.58 12.96
C LEU A 183 -10.03 -9.19 11.82
N GLY A 184 -8.81 -9.72 11.83
CA GLY A 184 -7.83 -9.64 10.77
C GLY A 184 -7.47 -11.02 10.22
N ILE A 185 -7.27 -11.10 8.93
CA ILE A 185 -6.88 -12.32 8.21
C ILE A 185 -5.55 -12.07 7.51
N ALA A 186 -4.64 -13.03 7.59
CA ALA A 186 -3.44 -13.08 6.76
C ALA A 186 -3.23 -14.51 6.27
N ILE A 187 -2.97 -14.64 4.97
CA ILE A 187 -2.76 -15.91 4.29
C ILE A 187 -1.45 -15.83 3.51
N LYS A 188 -0.67 -16.90 3.53
CA LYS A 188 0.52 -17.11 2.70
C LYS A 188 0.39 -18.46 2.01
N MET A 189 0.44 -18.44 0.68
CA MET A 189 0.44 -19.64 -0.16
C MET A 189 1.86 -19.97 -0.61
#